data_d85d1abf88889f393368f763a465ebe0
#
_entry.id   d85d1abf88889f393368f763a465ebe0
#
_cell.length_a   1.000
_cell.length_b   1.000
_cell.length_c   1.000
_cell.angle_alpha   90.00
_cell.angle_beta   90.00
_cell.angle_gamma   90.00
#
_symmetry.space_group_name_H-M   'P 1'
#
loop_
_entity.id
_entity.type
_entity.pdbx_description
1 polymer ?
#
loop_
_entity_poly.entity_id
_entity_poly.type
_entity_poly.pdbx_seq_one_letter_code
_entity_poly.pdbx_strand_id
1 'polypeptide(L)'
;MQALKAVWTVPALILTAFVLLGNVVRIAGATSQETPEPGFRWKDGAEVYAKVCAFCHEAKVGPTIRGRGLAPAYITSIVRHGNRAMPSFRAAEIDDESLAKVAEYVSNAAANQ
;
A
#
# COMPACT_ATOMS: atom_id res chain seq x y z
N MET A 1 -25.61 -15.49 -74.97
CA MET A 1 -24.66 -16.21 -74.07
C MET A 1 -23.86 -15.22 -73.24
N GLN A 2 -24.46 -14.62 -72.26
CA GLN A 2 -23.77 -13.76 -71.28
C GLN A 2 -24.65 -13.64 -70.02
N ALA A 3 -24.72 -14.65 -69.20
CA ALA A 3 -25.40 -14.53 -67.93
C ALA A 3 -24.94 -15.63 -66.96
N LEU A 4 -23.68 -15.57 -66.49
CA LEU A 4 -23.19 -16.50 -65.42
C LEU A 4 -21.90 -16.03 -64.80
N LYS A 5 -21.76 -14.74 -64.49
CA LYS A 5 -20.54 -14.24 -63.77
C LYS A 5 -20.82 -13.35 -62.57
N ALA A 6 -22.00 -13.34 -61.98
CA ALA A 6 -22.32 -12.38 -60.91
C ALA A 6 -22.71 -13.00 -59.59
N VAL A 7 -22.39 -14.25 -59.27
CA VAL A 7 -22.87 -14.92 -58.04
C VAL A 7 -21.79 -15.29 -57.06
N TRP A 8 -20.54 -15.05 -57.39
CA TRP A 8 -19.42 -15.57 -56.53
C TRP A 8 -18.67 -14.52 -55.70
N THR A 9 -19.06 -13.25 -55.71
CA THR A 9 -18.32 -12.21 -55.02
C THR A 9 -18.92 -11.81 -53.65
N VAL A 10 -20.15 -12.20 -53.35
CA VAL A 10 -20.84 -11.78 -52.13
C VAL A 10 -20.43 -12.60 -50.88
N PRO A 11 -20.14 -13.92 -50.95
CA PRO A 11 -19.79 -14.65 -49.75
C PRO A 11 -18.39 -14.35 -49.20
N ALA A 12 -17.46 -13.88 -50.04
CA ALA A 12 -16.10 -13.61 -49.60
C ALA A 12 -15.98 -12.35 -48.72
N LEU A 13 -16.79 -11.33 -48.96
CA LEU A 13 -16.80 -10.10 -48.18
C LEU A 13 -17.44 -10.25 -46.80
N ILE A 14 -18.41 -11.14 -46.66
CA ILE A 14 -19.09 -11.40 -45.38
C ILE A 14 -18.17 -12.19 -44.44
N LEU A 15 -17.38 -13.12 -44.97
CA LEU A 15 -16.44 -13.91 -44.18
C LEU A 15 -15.27 -13.06 -43.63
N THR A 16 -14.81 -12.07 -44.39
CA THR A 16 -13.72 -11.19 -43.93
C THR A 16 -14.17 -10.20 -42.86
N ALA A 17 -15.43 -9.76 -42.90
CA ALA A 17 -15.97 -8.88 -41.86
C ALA A 17 -16.13 -9.61 -40.50
N PHE A 18 -16.43 -10.89 -40.51
CA PHE A 18 -16.60 -11.67 -39.27
C PHE A 18 -15.27 -11.98 -38.58
N VAL A 19 -14.17 -12.11 -39.34
CA VAL A 19 -12.82 -12.35 -38.77
C VAL A 19 -12.24 -11.08 -38.14
N LEU A 20 -12.62 -9.89 -38.65
CA LEU A 20 -12.14 -8.63 -38.08
C LEU A 20 -12.89 -8.19 -36.79
N LEU A 21 -14.12 -8.65 -36.59
CA LEU A 21 -14.87 -8.37 -35.37
C LEU A 21 -14.56 -9.34 -34.23
N GLY A 22 -13.93 -10.46 -34.49
CA GLY A 22 -13.62 -11.49 -33.49
C GLY A 22 -12.37 -11.24 -32.66
N ASN A 23 -11.54 -10.27 -33.01
CA ASN A 23 -10.27 -9.97 -32.33
C ASN A 23 -10.35 -8.76 -31.40
N VAL A 24 -11.48 -8.48 -30.82
CA VAL A 24 -11.49 -7.70 -29.56
C VAL A 24 -11.02 -8.63 -28.46
N VAL A 25 -9.71 -8.86 -28.42
CA VAL A 25 -9.05 -9.41 -27.24
C VAL A 25 -9.46 -8.51 -26.08
N ARG A 26 -10.39 -9.00 -25.29
CA ARG A 26 -10.62 -8.45 -23.97
C ARG A 26 -9.33 -8.68 -23.19
N ILE A 27 -8.44 -7.70 -23.18
CA ILE A 27 -7.49 -7.54 -22.12
C ILE A 27 -8.35 -7.09 -20.93
N ALA A 28 -9.07 -8.05 -20.35
CA ALA A 28 -9.49 -7.94 -18.99
C ALA A 28 -8.18 -7.91 -18.21
N GLY A 29 -7.69 -6.71 -17.94
CA GLY A 29 -6.69 -6.52 -16.92
C GLY A 29 -7.25 -7.18 -15.67
N ALA A 30 -6.76 -8.36 -15.35
CA ALA A 30 -6.87 -8.90 -14.04
C ALA A 30 -6.08 -7.93 -13.17
N THR A 31 -6.70 -6.85 -12.71
CA THR A 31 -6.31 -6.22 -11.49
C THR A 31 -6.52 -7.31 -10.45
N SER A 32 -5.47 -8.05 -10.16
CA SER A 32 -5.37 -8.78 -8.92
C SER A 32 -5.59 -7.74 -7.83
N GLN A 33 -6.83 -7.58 -7.39
CA GLN A 33 -7.09 -7.03 -6.09
C GLN A 33 -6.52 -8.07 -5.14
N GLU A 34 -5.25 -7.93 -4.89
CA GLU A 34 -4.58 -8.57 -3.79
C GLU A 34 -5.34 -8.07 -2.56
N THR A 35 -6.31 -8.89 -2.12
CA THR A 35 -6.94 -8.72 -0.82
C THR A 35 -5.76 -8.81 0.14
N PRO A 36 -5.42 -7.75 0.89
CA PRO A 36 -4.34 -7.85 1.85
C PRO A 36 -4.70 -9.02 2.76
N GLU A 37 -3.90 -10.10 2.70
CA GLU A 37 -3.95 -11.13 3.71
C GLU A 37 -3.98 -10.42 5.06
N PRO A 38 -4.79 -10.84 6.02
CA PRO A 38 -4.82 -10.25 7.34
C PRO A 38 -3.46 -10.47 7.99
N GLY A 39 -2.50 -9.62 7.63
CA GLY A 39 -1.20 -9.56 8.24
C GLY A 39 -1.34 -9.20 9.72
N PHE A 40 -0.26 -9.37 10.46
CA PHE A 40 -0.19 -8.94 11.84
C PHE A 40 -0.65 -7.47 11.95
N ARG A 41 -1.67 -7.22 12.77
CA ARG A 41 -2.18 -5.89 13.04
C ARG A 41 -1.90 -5.51 14.49
N TRP A 42 -1.34 -4.36 14.68
CA TRP A 42 -1.15 -3.78 16.00
C TRP A 42 -2.52 -3.38 16.58
N LYS A 43 -2.73 -3.68 17.85
CA LYS A 43 -3.96 -3.33 18.56
C LYS A 43 -4.14 -1.81 18.67
N ASP A 44 -3.11 -1.13 19.13
CA ASP A 44 -3.12 0.31 19.38
C ASP A 44 -1.70 0.90 19.38
N GLY A 45 -1.61 2.23 19.51
CA GLY A 45 -0.33 2.93 19.56
C GLY A 45 0.53 2.59 20.77
N ALA A 46 -0.10 2.25 21.90
CA ALA A 46 0.63 1.84 23.11
C ALA A 46 1.35 0.51 22.89
N GLU A 47 0.71 -0.43 22.20
CA GLU A 47 1.33 -1.71 21.87
C GLU A 47 2.51 -1.53 20.90
N VAL A 48 2.35 -0.74 19.84
CA VAL A 48 3.46 -0.42 18.93
C VAL A 48 4.61 0.20 19.71
N TYR A 49 4.33 1.16 20.56
CA TYR A 49 5.35 1.78 21.39
C TYR A 49 6.09 0.78 22.26
N ALA A 50 5.36 -0.04 23.02
CA ALA A 50 5.93 -1.02 23.93
C ALA A 50 6.75 -2.11 23.24
N LYS A 51 6.31 -2.53 22.06
CA LYS A 51 6.91 -3.65 21.31
C LYS A 51 8.01 -3.23 20.33
N VAL A 52 8.06 -1.96 19.94
CA VAL A 52 9.03 -1.46 18.95
C VAL A 52 9.86 -0.31 19.52
N CYS A 53 9.25 0.78 19.94
CA CYS A 53 9.94 2.01 20.27
C CYS A 53 10.68 1.94 21.62
N ALA A 54 10.05 1.32 22.60
CA ALA A 54 10.55 1.27 23.97
C ALA A 54 11.90 0.57 24.11
N PHE A 55 12.22 -0.38 23.24
CA PHE A 55 13.52 -1.08 23.29
C PHE A 55 14.73 -0.14 23.21
N CYS A 56 14.59 0.98 22.53
CA CYS A 56 15.64 1.98 22.45
C CYS A 56 15.32 3.22 23.29
N HIS A 57 14.07 3.67 23.26
CA HIS A 57 13.71 4.95 23.88
C HIS A 57 13.48 4.90 25.39
N GLU A 58 13.12 3.75 25.95
CA GLU A 58 13.06 3.52 27.40
C GLU A 58 14.37 2.95 27.96
N ALA A 59 15.14 2.24 27.15
CA ALA A 59 16.44 1.67 27.55
C ALA A 59 17.60 2.66 27.48
N LYS A 60 17.35 3.94 27.24
CA LYS A 60 18.38 5.00 27.13
C LYS A 60 19.39 4.80 26.00
N VAL A 61 19.06 3.97 25.01
CA VAL A 61 19.82 3.82 23.76
C VAL A 61 19.51 5.00 22.85
N GLY A 62 18.24 5.41 22.79
CA GLY A 62 17.77 6.61 22.12
C GLY A 62 17.31 7.68 23.10
N PRO A 63 16.95 8.86 22.61
CA PRO A 63 16.42 9.93 23.47
C PRO A 63 15.04 9.55 24.03
N THR A 64 14.71 10.03 25.23
CA THR A 64 13.33 9.97 25.73
C THR A 64 12.42 10.76 24.79
N ILE A 65 11.35 10.15 24.33
CA ILE A 65 10.40 10.77 23.37
C ILE A 65 9.02 11.03 23.99
N ARG A 66 8.67 10.37 25.08
CA ARG A 66 7.42 10.62 25.81
C ARG A 66 7.53 11.91 26.65
N GLY A 67 6.41 12.59 26.82
CA GLY A 67 6.35 13.82 27.62
C GLY A 67 7.03 15.05 27.00
N ARG A 68 7.34 14.98 25.71
CA ARG A 68 7.98 16.09 25.00
C ARG A 68 7.05 16.88 24.10
N GLY A 69 5.78 16.48 23.99
CA GLY A 69 4.81 17.14 23.11
C GLY A 69 5.22 17.16 21.64
N LEU A 70 5.90 16.11 21.17
CA LEU A 70 6.35 16.04 19.79
C LEU A 70 5.14 15.95 18.87
N ALA A 71 5.12 16.76 17.80
CA ALA A 71 4.01 16.73 16.84
C ALA A 71 3.91 15.37 16.14
N PRO A 72 2.71 14.78 15.98
CA PRO A 72 2.53 13.49 15.31
C PRO A 72 3.15 13.42 13.93
N ALA A 73 3.03 14.49 13.13
CA ALA A 73 3.64 14.56 11.81
C ALA A 73 5.18 14.48 11.85
N TYR A 74 5.81 15.07 12.84
CA TYR A 74 7.24 14.97 13.05
C TYR A 74 7.65 13.54 13.39
N ILE A 75 6.93 12.88 14.31
CA ILE A 75 7.16 11.48 14.68
C ILE A 75 7.04 10.58 13.46
N THR A 76 5.97 10.71 12.70
CA THR A 76 5.74 9.96 11.45
C THR A 76 6.90 10.13 10.47
N SER A 77 7.36 11.35 10.25
CA SER A 77 8.48 11.64 9.37
C SER A 77 9.76 10.94 9.83
N ILE A 78 10.11 11.04 11.11
CA ILE A 78 11.31 10.39 11.66
C ILE A 78 11.23 8.87 11.55
N VAL A 79 10.09 8.27 11.84
CA VAL A 79 9.90 6.82 11.74
C VAL A 79 10.06 6.33 10.30
N ARG A 80 9.52 7.06 9.31
CA ARG A 80 9.63 6.67 7.89
C ARG A 80 11.02 6.88 7.31
N HIS A 81 11.74 7.89 7.72
CA HIS A 81 13.04 8.23 7.13
C HIS A 81 14.23 7.79 7.98
N GLY A 82 14.00 7.48 9.26
CA GLY A 82 15.07 7.25 10.22
C GLY A 82 15.76 8.55 10.66
N ASN A 83 16.58 8.46 11.68
CA ASN A 83 17.40 9.59 12.14
C ASN A 83 18.65 9.08 12.87
N ARG A 84 19.84 9.32 12.33
CA ARG A 84 21.11 8.85 12.89
C ARG A 84 21.11 7.33 13.08
N ALA A 85 21.21 6.85 14.33
CA ALA A 85 21.18 5.43 14.69
C ALA A 85 19.76 4.82 14.68
N MET A 86 18.71 5.65 14.64
CA MET A 86 17.33 5.15 14.54
C MET A 86 17.06 4.69 13.11
N PRO A 87 16.69 3.42 12.88
CA PRO A 87 16.37 2.94 11.55
C PRO A 87 15.08 3.56 11.02
N SER A 88 14.90 3.51 9.70
CA SER A 88 13.61 3.77 9.06
C SER A 88 12.75 2.52 9.11
N PHE A 89 11.45 2.69 9.36
CA PHE A 89 10.46 1.62 9.37
C PHE A 89 9.55 1.74 8.15
N ARG A 90 9.44 0.67 7.39
CA ARG A 90 8.59 0.59 6.18
C ARG A 90 7.15 0.28 6.56
N ALA A 91 6.22 0.50 5.63
CA ALA A 91 4.81 0.19 5.84
C ALA A 91 4.54 -1.32 6.08
N ALA A 92 5.42 -2.19 5.61
CA ALA A 92 5.34 -3.63 5.89
C ALA A 92 5.70 -3.99 7.35
N GLU A 93 6.41 -3.12 8.07
CA GLU A 93 6.82 -3.32 9.46
C GLU A 93 5.84 -2.61 10.43
N ILE A 94 5.48 -1.39 10.11
CA ILE A 94 4.47 -0.60 10.81
C ILE A 94 3.62 0.07 9.74
N ASP A 95 2.40 -0.38 9.54
CA ASP A 95 1.47 0.21 8.57
C ASP A 95 1.12 1.66 8.94
N ASP A 96 0.57 2.41 7.98
CA ASP A 96 0.33 3.85 8.17
C ASP A 96 -0.72 4.13 9.26
N GLU A 97 -1.71 3.26 9.43
CA GLU A 97 -2.71 3.39 10.49
C GLU A 97 -2.06 3.18 11.87
N SER A 98 -1.27 2.14 12.02
CA SER A 98 -0.54 1.85 13.26
C SER A 98 0.49 2.93 13.58
N LEU A 99 1.16 3.47 12.56
CA LEU A 99 2.09 4.59 12.72
C LEU A 99 1.36 5.86 13.20
N ALA A 100 0.20 6.18 12.64
CA ALA A 100 -0.60 7.31 13.11
C ALA A 100 -0.98 7.13 14.60
N LYS A 101 -1.44 5.93 14.98
CA LYS A 101 -1.80 5.62 16.37
C LYS A 101 -0.62 5.76 17.34
N VAL A 102 0.57 5.28 16.99
CA VAL A 102 1.74 5.42 17.86
C VAL A 102 2.24 6.86 17.90
N ALA A 103 2.17 7.60 16.81
CA ALA A 103 2.53 9.01 16.79
C ALA A 103 1.63 9.83 17.73
N GLU A 104 0.33 9.61 17.71
CA GLU A 104 -0.62 10.20 18.66
C GLU A 104 -0.34 9.78 20.11
N TYR A 105 -0.09 8.48 20.33
CA TYR A 105 0.24 7.97 21.65
C TYR A 105 1.47 8.66 22.25
N VAL A 106 2.54 8.79 21.48
CA VAL A 106 3.79 9.42 21.94
C VAL A 106 3.61 10.93 22.16
N SER A 107 2.87 11.59 21.23
CA SER A 107 2.57 13.02 21.31
C SER A 107 1.83 13.38 22.61
N ASN A 108 0.85 12.57 22.99
CA ASN A 108 -0.02 12.79 24.15
C ASN A 108 0.49 12.14 25.45
N ALA A 109 1.53 11.33 25.38
CA ALA A 109 2.06 10.64 26.56
C ALA A 109 2.67 11.63 27.57
N ALA A 110 2.33 11.46 28.83
CA ALA A 110 3.02 12.17 29.91
C ALA A 110 4.51 11.76 29.98
N ALA A 111 5.35 12.65 30.48
CA ALA A 111 6.73 12.32 30.78
C ALA A 111 6.78 11.15 31.77
N ASN A 112 7.68 10.19 31.52
CA ASN A 112 8.00 9.19 32.52
C ASN A 112 8.71 9.91 33.69
N GLN A 113 8.10 9.89 34.86
CA GLN A 113 8.73 10.36 36.09
C GLN A 113 9.75 9.34 36.55
#